data_01daddf77fc345c5a192ed368e189c10
#
_entry.id   01daddf77fc345c5a192ed368e189c10
#
_cell.length_a   1.000
_cell.length_b   1.000
_cell.length_c   1.000
_cell.angle_alpha   90.00
_cell.angle_beta   90.00
_cell.angle_gamma   90.00
#
_symmetry.space_group_name_H-M   'P 1'
#
loop_
_entity.id
_entity.type
_entity.pdbx_description
1 polymer ?
#
loop_
_entity_poly.entity_id
_entity_poly.type
_entity_poly.pdbx_seq_one_letter_code
_entity_poly.pdbx_strand_id
1 'polypeptide(L)'
;YAYNTNMNLSTELPFVRLKIERKSTHPWIFQKMVEKPEQKPRPGSVVDIVDATNHWVGRGFYNGHSRIALRVLTEDYEEAVDAAFFQRKIAEAVALRREVLKLDAVSDAWRVVHSEGDGLSGLVVDRYGDLLVVEFFSAGAFRHRKWSYEALRTQFPGCRFYSFAEEHVQKQESFDFRAPDAPEPSVITEYGLKFR
;
A
#
# COMPACT_ATOMS: atom_id res chain seq x y z
N TYR A 1 -16.02 22.34 -16.89
CA TYR A 1 -14.56 22.41 -16.95
C TYR A 1 -14.11 21.44 -18.01
N ALA A 2 -13.59 21.96 -19.15
CA ALA A 2 -13.10 21.17 -20.27
C ALA A 2 -11.74 20.56 -19.86
N TYR A 3 -11.68 19.26 -19.66
CA TYR A 3 -10.44 18.54 -19.49
C TYR A 3 -9.65 18.50 -20.80
N ASN A 4 -8.42 18.98 -20.74
CA ASN A 4 -7.52 19.13 -21.87
C ASN A 4 -7.14 17.75 -22.44
N THR A 5 -7.57 17.44 -23.68
CA THR A 5 -7.52 16.11 -24.31
C THR A 5 -6.17 15.74 -24.92
N ASN A 6 -5.10 16.53 -24.70
CA ASN A 6 -3.74 16.26 -25.19
C ASN A 6 -2.73 16.31 -24.02
N MET A 7 -2.81 15.34 -23.09
CA MET A 7 -1.69 15.14 -22.18
C MET A 7 -0.52 14.52 -22.97
N ASN A 8 0.55 15.31 -23.10
CA ASN A 8 1.86 14.80 -23.41
C ASN A 8 2.23 13.88 -22.24
N LEU A 9 2.12 12.55 -22.42
CA LEU A 9 2.52 11.53 -21.42
C LEU A 9 4.05 11.51 -21.27
N SER A 10 4.65 12.66 -20.97
CA SER A 10 6.07 12.79 -20.65
C SER A 10 6.36 12.47 -19.19
N THR A 11 5.68 11.45 -18.63
CA THR A 11 6.05 10.92 -17.32
C THR A 11 7.19 9.93 -17.50
N GLU A 12 8.19 9.99 -16.62
CA GLU A 12 9.28 9.00 -16.56
C GLU A 12 8.79 7.60 -16.18
N LEU A 13 7.50 7.50 -15.79
CA LEU A 13 6.88 6.25 -15.37
C LEU A 13 6.29 5.49 -16.56
N PRO A 14 6.41 4.15 -16.56
CA PRO A 14 5.68 3.33 -17.51
C PRO A 14 4.17 3.48 -17.30
N PHE A 15 3.40 3.46 -18.38
CA PHE A 15 1.95 3.47 -18.29
C PHE A 15 1.35 2.09 -18.62
N VAL A 16 0.18 1.83 -18.05
CA VAL A 16 -0.61 0.62 -18.30
C VAL A 16 -2.02 1.02 -18.71
N ARG A 17 -2.49 0.46 -19.84
CA ARG A 17 -3.80 0.77 -20.43
C ARG A 17 -4.87 -0.20 -19.93
N LEU A 18 -6.05 0.34 -19.66
CA LEU A 18 -7.26 -0.44 -19.42
C LEU A 18 -8.00 -0.72 -20.72
N LYS A 19 -8.71 -1.85 -20.78
CA LYS A 19 -9.63 -2.22 -21.87
C LYS A 19 -10.97 -1.50 -21.78
N ILE A 20 -11.21 -0.79 -20.71
CA ILE A 20 -12.50 -0.17 -20.37
C ILE A 20 -12.30 1.28 -19.93
N GLU A 21 -13.34 2.10 -20.03
CA GLU A 21 -13.45 3.35 -19.33
C GLU A 21 -13.61 3.07 -17.82
N ARG A 22 -12.81 3.71 -16.99
CA ARG A 22 -12.88 3.51 -15.54
C ARG A 22 -13.98 4.37 -14.92
N LYS A 23 -15.00 3.72 -14.39
CA LYS A 23 -16.11 4.37 -13.65
C LYS A 23 -16.07 4.11 -12.15
N SER A 24 -15.33 3.09 -11.74
CA SER A 24 -15.24 2.67 -10.33
C SER A 24 -14.10 3.40 -9.62
N THR A 25 -14.35 3.85 -8.40
CA THR A 25 -13.34 4.41 -7.49
C THR A 25 -12.62 3.34 -6.66
N HIS A 26 -13.01 2.04 -6.82
CA HIS A 26 -12.36 0.95 -6.12
C HIS A 26 -10.87 0.86 -6.54
N PRO A 27 -9.91 0.79 -5.59
CA PRO A 27 -8.49 0.83 -5.92
C PRO A 27 -7.98 -0.41 -6.68
N TRP A 28 -8.72 -1.52 -6.71
CA TRP A 28 -8.32 -2.73 -7.40
C TRP A 28 -8.82 -2.77 -8.83
N ILE A 29 -7.90 -3.02 -9.76
CA ILE A 29 -8.22 -3.26 -11.16
C ILE A 29 -7.75 -4.67 -11.51
N PHE A 30 -8.69 -5.52 -11.91
CA PHE A 30 -8.42 -6.93 -12.18
C PHE A 30 -7.75 -7.13 -13.53
N GLN A 31 -6.96 -8.20 -13.64
CA GLN A 31 -6.16 -8.54 -14.82
C GLN A 31 -6.99 -8.57 -16.12
N LYS A 32 -8.23 -9.05 -16.08
CA LYS A 32 -9.13 -9.09 -17.25
C LYS A 32 -9.47 -7.71 -17.82
N MET A 33 -9.33 -6.66 -17.01
CA MET A 33 -9.62 -5.25 -17.36
C MET A 33 -8.40 -4.52 -17.92
N VAL A 34 -7.23 -5.15 -17.91
CA VAL A 34 -5.95 -4.54 -18.29
C VAL A 34 -5.50 -5.07 -19.64
N GLU A 35 -5.05 -4.19 -20.53
CA GLU A 35 -4.36 -4.58 -21.76
C GLU A 35 -2.98 -5.16 -21.43
N LYS A 36 -2.50 -6.09 -22.26
CA LYS A 36 -1.16 -6.63 -22.09
C LYS A 36 -0.14 -5.55 -22.50
N PRO A 37 0.68 -5.02 -21.56
CA PRO A 37 1.67 -4.01 -21.93
C PRO A 37 2.72 -4.58 -22.89
N GLU A 38 3.13 -3.79 -23.89
CA GLU A 38 4.23 -4.15 -24.80
C GLU A 38 5.52 -4.39 -24.02
N GLN A 39 5.87 -3.46 -23.15
CA GLN A 39 6.95 -3.61 -22.18
C GLN A 39 6.34 -3.86 -20.81
N LYS A 40 6.46 -5.10 -20.36
CA LYS A 40 5.87 -5.54 -19.09
C LYS A 40 6.64 -4.96 -17.89
N PRO A 41 6.04 -4.04 -17.11
CA PRO A 41 6.69 -3.54 -15.90
C PRO A 41 6.94 -4.70 -14.90
N ARG A 42 7.95 -4.55 -14.06
CA ARG A 42 8.23 -5.55 -13.01
C ARG A 42 7.10 -5.56 -11.98
N PRO A 43 6.77 -6.72 -11.36
CA PRO A 43 5.83 -6.78 -10.26
C PRO A 43 6.15 -5.74 -9.18
N GLY A 44 5.13 -5.00 -8.74
CA GLY A 44 5.25 -3.96 -7.74
C GLY A 44 5.82 -2.62 -8.22
N SER A 45 6.09 -2.44 -9.53
CA SER A 45 6.47 -1.13 -10.06
C SER A 45 5.33 -0.13 -9.95
N VAL A 46 5.67 1.12 -9.69
CA VAL A 46 4.74 2.25 -9.84
C VAL A 46 4.53 2.52 -11.32
N VAL A 47 3.28 2.66 -11.73
CA VAL A 47 2.88 2.95 -13.12
C VAL A 47 1.78 4.00 -13.15
N ASP A 48 1.74 4.76 -14.25
CA ASP A 48 0.57 5.56 -14.60
C ASP A 48 -0.48 4.67 -15.27
N ILE A 49 -1.75 4.94 -15.03
CA ILE A 49 -2.88 4.17 -15.53
C ILE A 49 -3.71 5.04 -16.44
N VAL A 50 -3.93 4.57 -17.66
CA VAL A 50 -4.82 5.22 -18.64
C VAL A 50 -5.97 4.30 -19.00
N ASP A 51 -7.14 4.84 -19.22
CA ASP A 51 -8.30 4.07 -19.64
C ASP A 51 -8.34 3.83 -21.15
N ALA A 52 -9.39 3.14 -21.65
CA ALA A 52 -9.57 2.84 -23.06
C ALA A 52 -9.73 4.11 -23.93
N THR A 53 -10.06 5.25 -23.34
CA THR A 53 -10.22 6.53 -24.04
C THR A 53 -8.96 7.42 -23.94
N ASN A 54 -7.86 6.88 -23.44
CA ASN A 54 -6.59 7.56 -23.18
C ASN A 54 -6.64 8.64 -22.08
N HIS A 55 -7.65 8.65 -21.23
CA HIS A 55 -7.64 9.49 -20.05
C HIS A 55 -6.78 8.86 -18.97
N TRP A 56 -5.95 9.68 -18.32
CA TRP A 56 -5.24 9.27 -17.11
C TRP A 56 -6.25 9.08 -15.97
N VAL A 57 -6.20 7.96 -15.28
CA VAL A 57 -7.20 7.57 -14.27
C VAL A 57 -6.58 7.23 -12.92
N GLY A 58 -5.26 7.36 -12.79
CA GLY A 58 -4.58 7.16 -11.52
C GLY A 58 -3.15 6.67 -11.67
N ARG A 59 -2.48 6.59 -10.54
CA ARG A 59 -1.13 6.05 -10.39
C ARG A 59 -1.13 4.98 -9.31
N GLY A 60 -0.38 3.89 -9.50
CA GLY A 60 -0.39 2.81 -8.53
C GLY A 60 0.57 1.68 -8.84
N PHE A 61 0.44 0.58 -8.11
CA PHE A 61 1.27 -0.60 -8.30
C PHE A 61 0.75 -1.50 -9.41
N TYR A 62 1.66 -2.00 -10.25
CA TYR A 62 1.38 -2.99 -11.26
C TYR A 62 1.88 -4.38 -10.84
N ASN A 63 1.07 -5.41 -11.11
CA ASN A 63 1.49 -6.80 -11.04
C ASN A 63 0.79 -7.66 -12.08
N GLY A 64 1.49 -8.00 -13.17
CA GLY A 64 0.93 -8.82 -14.24
C GLY A 64 0.79 -10.32 -13.91
N HIS A 65 1.18 -10.77 -12.72
CA HIS A 65 1.00 -12.14 -12.25
C HIS A 65 -0.20 -12.28 -11.32
N SER A 66 -0.57 -11.19 -10.64
CA SER A 66 -1.71 -11.18 -9.71
C SER A 66 -3.05 -11.07 -10.45
N ARG A 67 -4.10 -11.61 -9.84
CA ARG A 67 -5.49 -11.37 -10.28
C ARG A 67 -5.85 -9.89 -10.18
N ILE A 68 -5.29 -9.17 -9.19
CA ILE A 68 -5.37 -7.71 -9.06
C ILE A 68 -4.15 -7.12 -9.76
N ALA A 69 -4.30 -6.82 -11.05
CA ALA A 69 -3.18 -6.37 -11.88
C ALA A 69 -2.71 -4.95 -11.54
N LEU A 70 -3.63 -4.09 -11.06
CA LEU A 70 -3.31 -2.74 -10.66
C LEU A 70 -3.96 -2.43 -9.30
N ARG A 71 -3.20 -1.74 -8.46
CA ARG A 71 -3.65 -1.20 -7.17
C ARG A 71 -3.43 0.31 -7.20
N VAL A 72 -4.51 1.06 -7.42
CA VAL A 72 -4.47 2.53 -7.49
C VAL A 72 -4.14 3.07 -6.11
N LEU A 73 -3.20 3.99 -6.03
CA LEU A 73 -2.75 4.65 -4.81
C LEU A 73 -3.16 6.12 -4.77
N THR A 74 -3.18 6.77 -5.94
CA THR A 74 -3.65 8.15 -6.07
C THR A 74 -4.38 8.36 -7.40
N GLU A 75 -5.34 9.28 -7.38
CA GLU A 75 -6.06 9.82 -8.53
C GLU A 75 -5.70 11.31 -8.74
N ASP A 76 -4.69 11.80 -8.02
CA ASP A 76 -4.10 13.11 -8.24
C ASP A 76 -2.87 12.98 -9.16
N TYR A 77 -2.94 13.60 -10.33
CA TYR A 77 -1.88 13.53 -11.34
C TYR A 77 -0.55 14.13 -10.87
N GLU A 78 -0.61 15.19 -10.06
CA GLU A 78 0.58 15.86 -9.52
C GLU A 78 1.21 15.10 -8.35
N GLU A 79 0.50 14.12 -7.79
CA GLU A 79 0.99 13.37 -6.66
C GLU A 79 1.94 12.24 -7.08
N ALA A 80 3.21 12.36 -6.70
CA ALA A 80 4.19 11.28 -6.86
C ALA A 80 3.96 10.16 -5.84
N VAL A 81 4.16 8.90 -6.26
CA VAL A 81 4.18 7.74 -5.35
C VAL A 81 5.63 7.41 -5.03
N ASP A 82 6.13 7.99 -3.95
CA ASP A 82 7.51 7.93 -3.48
C ASP A 82 7.60 7.81 -1.95
N ALA A 83 8.76 8.04 -1.38
CA ALA A 83 8.97 8.00 0.08
C ALA A 83 8.12 9.05 0.82
N ALA A 84 7.94 10.25 0.25
CA ALA A 84 7.15 11.31 0.85
C ALA A 84 5.65 10.96 0.87
N PHE A 85 5.16 10.32 -0.19
CA PHE A 85 3.79 9.76 -0.24
C PHE A 85 3.56 8.79 0.92
N PHE A 86 4.47 7.83 1.12
CA PHE A 86 4.34 6.86 2.22
C PHE A 86 4.42 7.51 3.60
N GLN A 87 5.32 8.48 3.78
CA GLN A 87 5.41 9.25 5.03
C GLN A 87 4.11 9.95 5.35
N ARG A 88 3.52 10.63 4.38
CA ARG A 88 2.25 11.34 4.55
C ARG A 88 1.10 10.38 4.84
N LYS A 89 0.93 9.31 4.06
CA LYS A 89 -0.15 8.34 4.25
C LYS A 89 -0.07 7.61 5.60
N ILE A 90 1.11 7.23 6.04
CA ILE A 90 1.31 6.59 7.34
C ILE A 90 1.06 7.60 8.47
N ALA A 91 1.49 8.85 8.32
CA ALA A 91 1.21 9.90 9.31
C ALA A 91 -0.29 10.17 9.44
N GLU A 92 -1.02 10.27 8.31
CA GLU A 92 -2.49 10.41 8.29
C GLU A 92 -3.19 9.23 8.99
N ALA A 93 -2.75 8.01 8.70
CA ALA A 93 -3.27 6.79 9.34
C ALA A 93 -3.04 6.80 10.85
N VAL A 94 -1.84 7.18 11.31
CA VAL A 94 -1.51 7.30 12.73
C VAL A 94 -2.31 8.41 13.41
N ALA A 95 -2.43 9.58 12.78
CA ALA A 95 -3.21 10.70 13.31
C ALA A 95 -4.68 10.32 13.50
N LEU A 96 -5.29 9.60 12.54
CA LEU A 96 -6.64 9.08 12.68
C LEU A 96 -6.79 8.25 13.97
N ARG A 97 -5.86 7.32 14.24
CA ARG A 97 -5.92 6.41 15.40
C ARG A 97 -5.65 7.12 16.72
N ARG A 98 -4.68 8.05 16.75
CA ARG A 98 -4.25 8.74 17.97
C ARG A 98 -5.08 9.95 18.30
N GLU A 99 -5.37 10.80 17.31
CA GLU A 99 -5.99 12.10 17.55
C GLU A 99 -7.51 12.04 17.46
N VAL A 100 -8.06 11.29 16.49
CA VAL A 100 -9.51 11.19 16.28
C VAL A 100 -10.10 10.06 17.12
N LEU A 101 -9.57 8.84 16.94
CA LEU A 101 -10.09 7.64 17.65
C LEU A 101 -9.54 7.49 19.06
N LYS A 102 -8.44 8.19 19.40
CA LYS A 102 -7.79 8.20 20.72
C LYS A 102 -7.46 6.80 21.26
N LEU A 103 -7.02 5.89 20.36
CA LEU A 103 -6.78 4.49 20.71
C LEU A 103 -5.66 4.33 21.75
N ASP A 104 -4.61 5.17 21.71
CA ASP A 104 -3.52 5.14 22.70
C ASP A 104 -4.00 5.39 24.16
N ALA A 105 -5.18 5.97 24.34
CA ALA A 105 -5.74 6.19 25.69
C ALA A 105 -6.33 4.91 26.31
N VAL A 106 -6.64 3.91 25.49
CA VAL A 106 -7.38 2.70 25.94
C VAL A 106 -6.66 1.41 25.62
N SER A 107 -5.71 1.42 24.67
CA SER A 107 -4.98 0.22 24.24
C SER A 107 -3.56 0.56 23.78
N ASP A 108 -2.63 -0.35 24.04
CA ASP A 108 -1.29 -0.33 23.44
C ASP A 108 -1.17 -1.27 22.23
N ALA A 109 -2.30 -1.86 21.79
CA ALA A 109 -2.39 -2.73 20.62
C ALA A 109 -3.54 -2.31 19.69
N TRP A 110 -3.20 -1.94 18.45
CA TRP A 110 -4.18 -1.50 17.45
C TRP A 110 -3.60 -1.51 16.04
N ARG A 111 -4.48 -1.59 15.04
CA ARG A 111 -4.10 -1.52 13.62
C ARG A 111 -3.66 -0.12 13.23
N VAL A 112 -2.38 0.02 12.89
CA VAL A 112 -1.76 1.28 12.47
C VAL A 112 -2.13 1.63 11.04
N VAL A 113 -2.01 0.65 10.12
CA VAL A 113 -2.34 0.80 8.70
C VAL A 113 -3.28 -0.32 8.27
N HIS A 114 -4.38 0.05 7.64
CA HIS A 114 -5.41 -0.87 7.14
C HIS A 114 -5.49 -0.85 5.61
N SER A 115 -4.40 -1.16 4.95
CA SER A 115 -4.35 -1.38 3.49
C SER A 115 -5.07 -0.28 2.69
N GLU A 116 -6.06 -0.67 1.88
CA GLU A 116 -6.85 0.23 1.03
C GLU A 116 -7.60 1.31 1.83
N GLY A 117 -7.99 1.02 3.07
CA GLY A 117 -8.69 1.97 3.94
C GLY A 117 -7.84 3.19 4.29
N ASP A 118 -6.51 3.06 4.27
CA ASP A 118 -5.56 4.14 4.50
C ASP A 118 -4.81 4.54 3.21
N GLY A 119 -5.27 4.09 2.03
CA GLY A 119 -4.66 4.41 0.74
C GLY A 119 -3.31 3.76 0.48
N LEU A 120 -2.93 2.73 1.27
CA LEU A 120 -1.67 1.98 1.16
C LEU A 120 -1.93 0.52 0.76
N SER A 121 -2.54 0.33 -0.41
CA SER A 121 -3.01 -0.97 -0.89
C SER A 121 -1.97 -2.08 -0.75
N GLY A 122 -2.37 -3.12 0.00
CA GLY A 122 -1.54 -4.30 0.23
C GLY A 122 -0.53 -4.17 1.38
N LEU A 123 -0.63 -3.12 2.20
CA LEU A 123 0.16 -2.96 3.43
C LEU A 123 -0.77 -3.00 4.65
N VAL A 124 -0.50 -3.90 5.57
CA VAL A 124 -1.14 -3.93 6.90
C VAL A 124 -0.06 -3.78 7.97
N VAL A 125 -0.33 -2.94 8.96
CA VAL A 125 0.57 -2.76 10.10
C VAL A 125 -0.25 -2.78 11.37
N ASP A 126 0.11 -3.68 12.27
CA ASP A 126 -0.46 -3.80 13.61
C ASP A 126 0.59 -3.47 14.67
N ARG A 127 0.18 -2.75 15.72
CA ARG A 127 1.01 -2.45 16.88
C ARG A 127 0.63 -3.37 18.04
N TYR A 128 1.64 -3.87 18.75
CA TYR A 128 1.51 -4.64 19.98
C TYR A 128 2.55 -4.12 20.99
N GLY A 129 2.18 -3.12 21.81
CA GLY A 129 3.09 -2.44 22.71
C GLY A 129 4.22 -1.73 21.97
N ASP A 130 5.45 -2.23 22.11
CA ASP A 130 6.66 -1.76 21.43
C ASP A 130 6.98 -2.49 20.12
N LEU A 131 6.13 -3.44 19.69
CA LEU A 131 6.31 -4.23 18.48
C LEU A 131 5.36 -3.75 17.38
N LEU A 132 5.90 -3.48 16.18
CA LEU A 132 5.14 -3.29 14.96
C LEU A 132 5.24 -4.56 14.10
N VAL A 133 4.09 -5.13 13.79
CA VAL A 133 3.95 -6.27 12.86
C VAL A 133 3.53 -5.73 11.52
N VAL A 134 4.36 -5.96 10.50
CA VAL A 134 4.16 -5.45 9.13
C VAL A 134 3.88 -6.62 8.21
N GLU A 135 2.70 -6.67 7.62
CA GLU A 135 2.29 -7.71 6.69
C GLU A 135 2.12 -7.17 5.27
N PHE A 136 2.68 -7.90 4.31
CA PHE A 136 2.65 -7.54 2.89
C PHE A 136 1.68 -8.43 2.12
N PHE A 137 0.65 -7.80 1.55
CA PHE A 137 -0.36 -8.45 0.71
C PHE A 137 -0.20 -8.13 -0.79
N SER A 138 0.83 -7.38 -1.17
CA SER A 138 1.09 -7.06 -2.57
C SER A 138 2.58 -6.95 -2.86
N ALA A 139 2.94 -7.28 -4.11
CA ALA A 139 4.30 -7.07 -4.60
C ALA A 139 4.73 -5.60 -4.51
N GLY A 140 3.79 -4.66 -4.66
CA GLY A 140 4.07 -3.23 -4.57
C GLY A 140 4.46 -2.81 -3.15
N ALA A 141 3.64 -3.16 -2.15
CA ALA A 141 3.94 -2.88 -0.76
C ALA A 141 5.28 -3.52 -0.32
N PHE A 142 5.54 -4.77 -0.74
CA PHE A 142 6.80 -5.44 -0.46
C PHE A 142 8.01 -4.77 -1.15
N ARG A 143 7.89 -4.42 -2.43
CA ARG A 143 8.96 -3.77 -3.18
C ARG A 143 9.39 -2.45 -2.55
N HIS A 144 8.42 -1.67 -2.11
CA HIS A 144 8.62 -0.34 -1.52
C HIS A 144 8.65 -0.34 0.01
N ARG A 145 8.84 -1.50 0.65
CA ARG A 145 8.84 -1.66 2.12
C ARG A 145 9.81 -0.75 2.87
N LYS A 146 10.91 -0.32 2.23
CA LYS A 146 11.85 0.64 2.84
C LYS A 146 11.17 1.96 3.19
N TRP A 147 10.33 2.49 2.29
CA TRP A 147 9.57 3.71 2.53
C TRP A 147 8.60 3.54 3.70
N SER A 148 7.92 2.37 3.76
CA SER A 148 7.04 2.05 4.90
C SER A 148 7.81 2.00 6.21
N TYR A 149 8.97 1.35 6.26
CA TYR A 149 9.79 1.25 7.47
C TYR A 149 10.31 2.61 7.93
N GLU A 150 10.78 3.45 7.03
CA GLU A 150 11.26 4.80 7.33
C GLU A 150 10.14 5.65 7.92
N ALA A 151 8.96 5.65 7.30
CA ALA A 151 7.79 6.36 7.78
C ALA A 151 7.33 5.85 9.16
N LEU A 152 7.28 4.53 9.35
CA LEU A 152 6.90 3.92 10.63
C LEU A 152 7.91 4.23 11.74
N ARG A 153 9.22 4.24 11.46
CA ARG A 153 10.25 4.63 12.45
C ARG A 153 10.09 6.08 12.90
N THR A 154 9.67 6.96 12.01
CA THR A 154 9.38 8.37 12.35
C THR A 154 8.18 8.46 13.30
N GLN A 155 7.13 7.67 13.09
CA GLN A 155 5.92 7.70 13.90
C GLN A 155 6.03 6.92 15.22
N PHE A 156 6.90 5.92 15.26
CA PHE A 156 7.10 5.00 16.39
C PHE A 156 8.60 4.83 16.70
N PRO A 157 9.27 5.88 17.18
CA PRO A 157 10.69 5.79 17.53
C PRO A 157 10.89 4.75 18.64
N GLY A 158 11.89 3.87 18.46
CA GLY A 158 12.23 2.82 19.41
C GLY A 158 11.40 1.54 19.33
N CYS A 159 10.35 1.48 18.51
CA CYS A 159 9.62 0.23 18.29
C CYS A 159 10.45 -0.79 17.51
N ARG A 160 10.27 -2.05 17.88
CA ARG A 160 10.79 -3.22 17.15
C ARG A 160 9.89 -3.52 15.96
N PHE A 161 10.45 -4.18 14.94
CA PHE A 161 9.72 -4.56 13.74
C PHE A 161 9.79 -6.07 13.53
N TYR A 162 8.65 -6.67 13.28
CA TYR A 162 8.53 -8.00 12.70
C TYR A 162 7.76 -7.89 11.39
N SER A 163 8.21 -8.58 10.35
CA SER A 163 7.57 -8.50 9.05
C SER A 163 7.42 -9.88 8.44
N PHE A 164 6.28 -10.11 7.80
CA PHE A 164 6.02 -11.36 7.11
C PHE A 164 5.10 -11.15 5.90
N ALA A 165 4.98 -12.18 5.11
CA ALA A 165 3.96 -12.34 4.08
C ALA A 165 3.62 -13.83 4.00
N GLU A 166 2.34 -14.15 3.94
CA GLU A 166 1.86 -15.51 3.81
C GLU A 166 2.38 -16.15 2.49
N GLU A 167 2.75 -17.44 2.53
CA GLU A 167 3.30 -18.13 1.35
C GLU A 167 2.35 -18.06 0.13
N HIS A 168 1.04 -18.20 0.37
CA HIS A 168 0.06 -18.13 -0.71
C HIS A 168 0.01 -16.75 -1.34
N VAL A 169 0.18 -15.67 -0.56
CA VAL A 169 0.28 -14.29 -1.05
C VAL A 169 1.55 -14.11 -1.87
N GLN A 170 2.69 -14.58 -1.37
CA GLN A 170 3.97 -14.51 -2.09
C GLN A 170 3.87 -15.17 -3.46
N LYS A 171 3.26 -16.36 -3.53
CA LYS A 171 3.03 -17.09 -4.79
C LYS A 171 2.10 -16.33 -5.74
N GLN A 172 0.98 -15.79 -5.24
CA GLN A 172 0.01 -15.02 -6.04
C GLN A 172 0.59 -13.69 -6.55
N GLU A 173 1.39 -13.03 -5.73
CA GLU A 173 1.96 -11.72 -6.01
C GLU A 173 3.35 -11.79 -6.64
N SER A 174 3.94 -12.98 -6.76
CA SER A 174 5.23 -13.22 -7.43
C SER A 174 6.40 -12.45 -6.80
N PHE A 175 6.54 -12.57 -5.49
CA PHE A 175 7.73 -12.12 -4.75
C PHE A 175 8.13 -13.17 -3.71
N ASP A 176 9.39 -13.13 -3.28
CA ASP A 176 9.92 -14.02 -2.24
C ASP A 176 10.33 -13.18 -1.03
N PHE A 177 9.86 -13.61 0.13
CA PHE A 177 10.21 -13.01 1.40
C PHE A 177 10.37 -14.08 2.48
N ARG A 178 11.57 -14.19 3.01
CA ARG A 178 11.82 -15.00 4.19
C ARG A 178 11.66 -14.12 5.42
N ALA A 179 10.59 -14.36 6.17
CA ALA A 179 10.39 -13.71 7.46
C ALA A 179 11.53 -14.09 8.42
N PRO A 180 11.95 -13.18 9.32
CA PRO A 180 12.79 -13.54 10.45
C PRO A 180 12.03 -14.47 11.40
N ASP A 181 12.73 -15.01 12.40
CA ASP A 181 12.07 -15.80 13.45
C ASP A 181 11.01 -14.95 14.16
N ALA A 182 9.89 -15.59 14.51
CA ALA A 182 8.80 -14.91 15.20
C ALA A 182 9.31 -14.31 16.52
N PRO A 183 8.90 -13.08 16.85
CA PRO A 183 9.29 -12.47 18.12
C PRO A 183 8.65 -13.22 19.30
N GLU A 184 9.28 -13.08 20.47
CA GLU A 184 8.67 -13.57 21.70
C GLU A 184 7.29 -12.94 21.92
N PRO A 185 6.34 -13.69 22.48
CA PRO A 185 5.01 -13.18 22.79
C PRO A 185 5.07 -11.93 23.66
N SER A 186 4.35 -10.89 23.28
CA SER A 186 4.20 -9.65 24.04
C SER A 186 2.94 -9.70 24.89
N VAL A 187 2.98 -9.00 26.03
CA VAL A 187 1.79 -8.71 26.82
C VAL A 187 1.29 -7.33 26.38
N ILE A 188 0.04 -7.26 25.98
CA ILE A 188 -0.63 -6.01 25.63
C ILE A 188 -1.66 -5.64 26.69
N THR A 189 -2.03 -4.37 26.72
CA THR A 189 -3.07 -3.84 27.60
C THR A 189 -4.18 -3.23 26.74
N GLU A 190 -5.43 -3.61 27.00
CA GLU A 190 -6.60 -3.05 26.38
C GLU A 190 -7.68 -2.81 27.43
N TYR A 191 -8.16 -1.58 27.57
CA TYR A 191 -9.10 -1.14 28.60
C TYR A 191 -8.70 -1.58 30.04
N GLY A 192 -7.41 -1.55 30.33
CA GLY A 192 -6.85 -1.94 31.62
C GLY A 192 -6.70 -3.46 31.83
N LEU A 193 -7.13 -4.28 30.89
CA LEU A 193 -6.95 -5.73 30.90
C LEU A 193 -5.67 -6.12 30.16
N LYS A 194 -5.00 -7.15 30.65
CA LYS A 194 -3.76 -7.66 30.04
C LYS A 194 -4.05 -8.93 29.25
N PHE A 195 -3.53 -8.99 28.01
CA PHE A 195 -3.62 -10.13 27.10
C PHE A 195 -2.20 -10.57 26.68
N ARG A 196 -2.04 -11.88 26.40
CA ARG A 196 -0.80 -12.47 25.91
C ARG A 196 -1.08 -13.30 24.67
#